data_0561d0f67dbd7ff08f903317bb76efe6
#
_entry.id   0561d0f67dbd7ff08f903317bb76efe6
#
_cell.length_a   1.000
_cell.length_b   1.000
_cell.length_c   1.000
_cell.angle_alpha   90.00
_cell.angle_beta   90.00
_cell.angle_gamma   90.00
#
_symmetry.space_group_name_H-M   'P 1'
#
loop_
_entity.id
_entity.type
_entity.pdbx_description
1 polymer ?
#
loop_
_entity_poly.entity_id
_entity_poly.type
_entity_poly.pdbx_seq_one_letter_code
_entity_poly.pdbx_strand_id
1 'polypeptide(L)'
;MPIIYTTPVSRADGADVVLLPTDLSVATGTPSLTNCTEGTPEAGFPDEIAPQPQDYVFLKRRPSAFYGTGVAELLRLLNRSDLVIGGGATNRGVETSVREAFSMDLDTVVVRECCWGGTPRPTPTASTRR
;
A
#
# COMPACT_ATOMS: atom_id res chain seq x y z
N MET A 1 7.25 -17.92 8.67
CA MET A 1 6.21 -16.91 8.39
C MET A 1 6.34 -16.52 6.92
N PRO A 2 5.32 -16.64 6.09
CA PRO A 2 5.39 -16.17 4.72
C PRO A 2 5.52 -14.64 4.67
N ILE A 3 6.31 -14.13 3.74
CA ILE A 3 6.48 -12.71 3.48
C ILE A 3 5.84 -12.39 2.14
N ILE A 4 5.04 -11.34 2.11
CA ILE A 4 4.33 -10.87 0.92
C ILE A 4 4.73 -9.43 0.65
N TYR A 5 5.33 -9.21 -0.49
CA TYR A 5 5.66 -7.88 -0.98
C TYR A 5 4.58 -7.40 -1.94
N THR A 6 4.19 -6.15 -1.80
CA THR A 6 3.32 -5.49 -2.77
C THR A 6 3.97 -4.20 -3.26
N THR A 7 4.12 -4.06 -4.56
CA THR A 7 4.70 -2.86 -5.16
C THR A 7 3.69 -2.15 -6.07
N PRO A 8 3.50 -0.84 -5.89
CA PRO A 8 2.60 -0.06 -6.75
C PRO A 8 3.28 0.22 -8.08
N VAL A 9 2.69 -0.26 -9.16
CA VAL A 9 3.19 -0.05 -10.52
C VAL A 9 2.06 0.31 -11.46
N SER A 10 2.39 1.08 -12.49
CA SER A 10 1.53 1.37 -13.63
C SER A 10 2.13 0.81 -14.91
N ARG A 11 1.29 0.49 -15.88
CA ARG A 11 1.72 0.06 -17.20
C ARG A 11 2.52 1.17 -17.87
N ALA A 12 3.47 0.78 -18.73
CA ALA A 12 4.28 1.74 -19.48
C ALA A 12 3.45 2.63 -20.42
N ASP A 13 2.30 2.11 -20.91
CA ASP A 13 1.36 2.87 -21.75
C ASP A 13 0.41 3.78 -20.95
N GLY A 14 0.46 3.75 -19.63
CA GLY A 14 -0.40 4.56 -18.75
C GLY A 14 -1.87 4.18 -18.77
N ALA A 15 -2.26 3.08 -19.38
CA ALA A 15 -3.66 2.69 -19.55
C ALA A 15 -4.40 2.38 -18.22
N ASP A 16 -3.67 2.15 -17.16
CA ASP A 16 -4.19 1.82 -15.81
C ASP A 16 -4.00 2.95 -14.78
N VAL A 17 -3.53 4.11 -15.21
CA VAL A 17 -3.39 5.28 -14.35
C VAL A 17 -4.77 5.76 -13.89
N VAL A 18 -4.85 6.23 -12.64
CA VAL A 18 -6.09 6.82 -12.11
C VAL A 18 -6.40 8.11 -12.85
N LEU A 19 -7.52 8.14 -13.55
CA LEU A 19 -7.92 9.27 -14.40
C LEU A 19 -8.71 10.35 -13.66
N LEU A 20 -9.31 10.00 -12.52
CA LEU A 20 -10.10 10.96 -11.75
C LEU A 20 -9.20 11.85 -10.91
N PRO A 21 -9.39 13.17 -10.91
CA PRO A 21 -8.70 14.06 -10.02
C PRO A 21 -9.05 13.71 -8.57
N THR A 22 -8.04 13.68 -7.71
CA THR A 22 -8.19 13.53 -6.27
C THR A 22 -7.87 14.87 -5.60
N ASP A 23 -8.33 15.07 -4.38
CA ASP A 23 -7.98 16.27 -3.60
C ASP A 23 -6.47 16.49 -3.54
N LEU A 24 -5.70 15.41 -3.44
CA LEU A 24 -4.25 15.48 -3.43
C LEU A 24 -3.70 15.95 -4.78
N SER A 25 -4.21 15.45 -5.90
CA SER A 25 -3.75 15.85 -7.24
C SER A 25 -4.11 17.29 -7.55
N VAL A 26 -5.26 17.76 -7.08
CA VAL A 26 -5.67 19.16 -7.19
C VAL A 26 -4.76 20.05 -6.35
N ALA A 27 -4.49 19.68 -5.11
CA ALA A 27 -3.66 20.46 -4.19
C ALA A 27 -2.19 20.56 -4.63
N THR A 28 -1.65 19.51 -5.24
CA THR A 28 -0.24 19.46 -5.64
C THR A 28 0.01 19.82 -7.11
N GLY A 29 -1.05 19.94 -7.92
CA GLY A 29 -0.93 20.15 -9.36
C GLY A 29 -0.30 18.98 -10.11
N THR A 30 -0.10 17.84 -9.44
CA THR A 30 0.46 16.64 -10.06
C THR A 30 -0.65 15.69 -10.48
N PRO A 31 -0.51 14.99 -11.61
CA PRO A 31 -1.44 13.91 -11.95
C PRO A 31 -1.52 12.91 -10.80
N SER A 32 -2.73 12.40 -10.56
CA SER A 32 -2.97 11.48 -9.45
C SER A 32 -2.02 10.29 -9.48
N LEU A 33 -1.38 10.03 -8.33
CA LEU A 33 -0.68 8.80 -8.02
C LEU A 33 0.14 8.22 -9.17
N THR A 34 1.28 8.81 -9.44
CA THR A 34 2.28 8.14 -10.27
C THR A 34 2.85 6.95 -9.50
N ASN A 35 2.29 5.78 -9.72
CA ASN A 35 3.01 4.56 -9.43
C ASN A 35 4.30 4.54 -10.25
N CYS A 36 5.30 3.81 -9.81
CA CYS A 36 6.44 3.51 -10.65
C CYS A 36 5.99 2.77 -11.91
N THR A 37 6.68 2.98 -13.01
CA THR A 37 6.38 2.25 -14.24
C THR A 37 6.89 0.82 -14.13
N GLU A 38 6.06 -0.14 -14.48
CA GLU A 38 6.42 -1.55 -14.49
C GLU A 38 7.66 -1.79 -15.38
N GLY A 39 8.61 -2.57 -14.88
CA GLY A 39 9.86 -2.89 -15.60
C GLY A 39 10.95 -1.84 -15.48
N THR A 40 10.74 -0.74 -14.77
CA THR A 40 11.79 0.24 -14.49
C THR A 40 12.51 -0.05 -13.16
N PRO A 41 13.76 0.41 -12.99
CA PRO A 41 14.50 0.23 -11.74
C PRO A 41 13.77 0.79 -10.50
N GLU A 42 13.04 1.90 -10.66
CA GLU A 42 12.29 2.56 -9.61
C GLU A 42 11.13 1.71 -9.07
N ALA A 43 10.66 0.75 -9.88
CA ALA A 43 9.63 -0.21 -9.47
C ALA A 43 10.19 -1.41 -8.71
N GLY A 44 11.52 -1.52 -8.63
CA GLY A 44 12.20 -2.58 -7.91
C GLY A 44 12.23 -2.39 -6.40
N PHE A 45 12.88 -3.31 -5.74
CA PHE A 45 13.12 -3.25 -4.29
C PHE A 45 14.58 -2.89 -4.03
N PRO A 46 14.87 -2.08 -2.98
CA PRO A 46 16.23 -1.90 -2.50
C PRO A 46 16.85 -3.25 -2.13
N ASP A 47 18.16 -3.39 -2.33
CA ASP A 47 18.87 -4.66 -2.09
C ASP A 47 18.71 -5.16 -0.65
N GLU A 48 18.62 -4.23 0.32
CA GLU A 48 18.50 -4.53 1.74
C GLU A 48 17.17 -5.21 2.11
N ILE A 49 16.16 -5.02 1.29
CA ILE A 49 14.81 -5.59 1.51
C ILE A 49 14.31 -6.37 0.29
N ALA A 50 15.20 -6.76 -0.61
CA ALA A 50 14.82 -7.48 -1.80
C ALA A 50 14.15 -8.82 -1.45
N PRO A 51 13.04 -9.17 -2.14
CA PRO A 51 12.37 -10.44 -1.93
C PRO A 51 13.30 -11.62 -2.14
N GLN A 52 13.21 -12.61 -1.26
CA GLN A 52 13.93 -13.86 -1.39
C GLN A 52 13.14 -14.85 -2.27
N PRO A 53 13.75 -15.93 -2.80
CA PRO A 53 13.07 -16.88 -3.68
C PRO A 53 11.79 -17.52 -3.11
N GLN A 54 11.67 -17.60 -1.79
CA GLN A 54 10.50 -18.14 -1.11
C GLN A 54 9.40 -17.10 -0.80
N ASP A 55 9.67 -15.83 -1.05
CA ASP A 55 8.72 -14.74 -0.77
C ASP A 55 7.75 -14.56 -1.95
N TYR A 56 6.61 -13.99 -1.64
CA TYR A 56 5.58 -13.68 -2.63
C TYR A 56 5.66 -12.21 -3.02
N VAL A 57 5.55 -11.94 -4.32
CA VAL A 57 5.57 -10.57 -4.85
C VAL A 57 4.32 -10.33 -5.69
N PHE A 58 3.56 -9.30 -5.35
CA PHE A 58 2.38 -8.88 -6.11
C PHE A 58 2.54 -7.44 -6.60
N LEU A 59 2.30 -7.27 -7.88
CA LEU A 59 2.15 -5.94 -8.49
C LEU A 59 0.74 -5.43 -8.20
N LYS A 60 0.62 -4.20 -7.75
CA LYS A 60 -0.68 -3.57 -7.50
C LYS A 60 -0.84 -2.29 -8.29
N ARG A 61 -2.04 -2.07 -8.79
CA ARG A 61 -2.41 -0.89 -9.60
C ARG A 61 -3.13 0.17 -8.77
N ARG A 62 -3.52 -0.16 -7.54
CA ARG A 62 -4.28 0.71 -6.63
C ARG A 62 -3.62 0.72 -5.25
N PRO A 63 -3.99 1.66 -4.38
CA PRO A 63 -3.36 1.81 -3.06
C PRO A 63 -3.40 0.54 -2.20
N SER A 64 -4.54 -0.15 -2.16
CA SER A 64 -4.68 -1.38 -1.38
C SER A 64 -3.80 -2.52 -1.91
N ALA A 65 -3.23 -3.30 -0.99
CA ALA A 65 -2.53 -4.54 -1.30
C ALA A 65 -3.47 -5.64 -1.79
N PHE A 66 -4.76 -5.52 -1.53
CA PHE A 66 -5.77 -6.55 -1.84
C PHE A 66 -6.51 -6.28 -3.14
N TYR A 67 -6.79 -5.01 -3.42
CA TYR A 67 -7.62 -4.64 -4.56
C TYR A 67 -6.95 -4.99 -5.89
N GLY A 68 -7.58 -5.90 -6.63
CA GLY A 68 -7.09 -6.34 -7.94
C GLY A 68 -5.78 -7.14 -7.90
N THR A 69 -5.47 -7.77 -6.76
CA THR A 69 -4.32 -8.65 -6.57
C THR A 69 -4.77 -10.04 -6.14
N GLY A 70 -3.84 -10.99 -6.09
CA GLY A 70 -4.11 -12.35 -5.57
C GLY A 70 -3.77 -12.52 -4.08
N VAL A 71 -3.58 -11.44 -3.31
CA VAL A 71 -3.14 -11.54 -1.91
C VAL A 71 -4.18 -12.24 -1.04
N ALA A 72 -5.47 -11.91 -1.19
CA ALA A 72 -6.53 -12.54 -0.41
C ALA A 72 -6.64 -14.06 -0.69
N GLU A 73 -6.52 -14.46 -1.95
CA GLU A 73 -6.50 -15.86 -2.35
C GLU A 73 -5.30 -16.59 -1.77
N LEU A 74 -4.12 -15.96 -1.80
CA LEU A 74 -2.92 -16.55 -1.22
C LEU A 74 -3.08 -16.77 0.28
N LEU A 75 -3.59 -15.79 1.03
CA LEU A 75 -3.81 -15.91 2.47
C LEU A 75 -4.75 -17.07 2.79
N ARG A 76 -5.82 -17.21 2.03
CA ARG A 76 -6.76 -18.33 2.16
C ARG A 76 -6.09 -19.68 1.88
N LEU A 77 -5.28 -19.78 0.82
CA LEU A 77 -4.53 -20.99 0.49
C LEU A 77 -3.51 -21.36 1.58
N LEU A 78 -2.90 -20.35 2.20
CA LEU A 78 -1.95 -20.55 3.28
C LEU A 78 -2.64 -20.75 4.66
N ASN A 79 -3.97 -20.68 4.71
CA ASN A 79 -4.77 -20.73 5.92
C ASN A 79 -4.28 -19.71 6.96
N ARG A 80 -4.18 -18.43 6.54
CA ARG A 80 -3.75 -17.31 7.36
C ARG A 80 -4.83 -16.24 7.45
N SER A 81 -5.12 -15.83 8.69
CA SER A 81 -6.05 -14.75 9.01
C SER A 81 -5.39 -13.58 9.72
N ASP A 82 -4.16 -13.77 10.19
CA ASP A 82 -3.42 -12.77 10.93
C ASP A 82 -2.37 -12.12 10.02
N LEU A 83 -2.32 -10.80 10.00
CA LEU A 83 -1.43 -10.02 9.18
C LEU A 83 -0.59 -9.07 10.00
N VAL A 84 0.70 -8.99 9.65
CA VAL A 84 1.57 -7.92 10.10
C VAL A 84 1.88 -7.04 8.89
N ILE A 85 1.54 -5.76 8.98
CA ILE A 85 1.66 -4.82 7.87
C ILE A 85 2.67 -3.72 8.22
N GLY A 86 3.57 -3.45 7.27
CA GLY A 86 4.46 -2.29 7.25
C GLY A 86 4.57 -1.75 5.84
N GLY A 87 5.18 -0.59 5.68
CA GLY A 87 5.47 0.00 4.37
C GLY A 87 5.06 1.46 4.22
N GLY A 88 4.98 1.92 3.00
CA GLY A 88 4.62 3.29 2.62
C GLY A 88 3.59 3.35 1.49
N ALA A 89 2.88 4.46 1.38
CA ALA A 89 2.77 5.52 2.37
C ALA A 89 1.72 5.16 3.43
N THR A 90 1.99 5.55 4.68
CA THR A 90 1.15 5.20 5.85
C THR A 90 -0.31 5.58 5.65
N ASN A 91 -0.57 6.82 5.24
CA ASN A 91 -1.91 7.37 5.04
C ASN A 91 -2.53 7.02 3.67
N ARG A 92 -1.99 6.05 2.96
CA ARG A 92 -2.45 5.65 1.64
C ARG A 92 -2.43 4.13 1.48
N GLY A 93 -1.29 3.55 1.10
CA GLY A 93 -1.18 2.10 0.86
C GLY A 93 -1.42 1.28 2.11
N VAL A 94 -0.82 1.66 3.23
CA VAL A 94 -1.00 0.95 4.51
C VAL A 94 -2.42 1.10 5.02
N GLU A 95 -2.91 2.33 5.17
CA GLU A 95 -4.26 2.59 5.68
C GLU A 95 -5.35 1.91 4.83
N THR A 96 -5.26 2.02 3.50
CA THR A 96 -6.25 1.41 2.61
C THR A 96 -6.23 -0.11 2.72
N SER A 97 -5.04 -0.71 2.80
CA SER A 97 -4.90 -2.16 2.97
C SER A 97 -5.46 -2.65 4.30
N VAL A 98 -5.23 -1.92 5.39
CA VAL A 98 -5.78 -2.27 6.71
C VAL A 98 -7.30 -2.20 6.71
N ARG A 99 -7.89 -1.18 6.11
CA ARG A 99 -9.36 -1.04 6.01
C ARG A 99 -9.99 -2.17 5.19
N GLU A 100 -9.34 -2.58 4.10
CA GLU A 100 -9.82 -3.68 3.28
C GLU A 100 -9.62 -5.02 3.98
N ALA A 101 -8.47 -5.25 4.66
CA ALA A 101 -8.23 -6.42 5.48
C ALA A 101 -9.31 -6.59 6.56
N PHE A 102 -9.65 -5.50 7.26
CA PHE A 102 -10.72 -5.48 8.26
C PHE A 102 -12.06 -5.89 7.64
N SER A 103 -12.37 -5.41 6.44
CA SER A 103 -13.60 -5.77 5.72
C SER A 103 -13.65 -7.24 5.27
N MET A 104 -12.51 -7.93 5.31
CA MET A 104 -12.36 -9.36 5.00
C MET A 104 -12.19 -10.24 6.25
N ASP A 105 -12.47 -9.70 7.44
CA ASP A 105 -12.31 -10.38 8.73
C ASP A 105 -10.87 -10.88 8.99
N LEU A 106 -9.87 -10.13 8.51
CA LEU A 106 -8.46 -10.41 8.76
C LEU A 106 -7.95 -9.60 9.95
N ASP A 107 -7.37 -10.28 10.93
CA ASP A 107 -6.70 -9.64 12.05
C ASP A 107 -5.42 -8.96 11.60
N THR A 108 -5.27 -7.68 11.95
CA THR A 108 -4.18 -6.87 11.40
C THR A 108 -3.42 -6.11 12.48
N VAL A 109 -2.11 -6.28 12.48
CA VAL A 109 -1.17 -5.51 13.28
C VAL A 109 -0.34 -4.62 12.36
N VAL A 110 -0.33 -3.32 12.63
CA VAL A 110 0.52 -2.37 11.90
C VAL A 110 1.76 -2.08 12.73
N VAL A 111 2.94 -2.33 12.18
CA VAL A 111 4.21 -2.01 12.82
C VAL A 111 4.56 -0.57 12.47
N ARG A 112 4.33 0.32 13.42
CA ARG A 112 4.52 1.77 13.25
C ARG A 112 5.92 2.13 12.77
N GLU A 113 6.93 1.51 13.35
CA GLU A 113 8.35 1.75 13.05
C GLU A 113 8.74 1.30 11.65
N CYS A 114 7.93 0.44 11.04
CA CYS A 114 8.09 -0.03 9.66
C CYS A 114 7.19 0.73 8.67
N CYS A 115 6.58 1.85 9.08
CA CYS A 115 5.72 2.65 8.22
C CYS A 115 6.30 4.03 7.99
N TRP A 116 6.20 4.52 6.75
CA TRP A 116 6.70 5.86 6.38
C TRP A 116 5.77 6.56 5.41
N GLY A 117 6.01 7.87 5.26
CA GLY A 117 5.26 8.73 4.33
C GLY A 117 3.95 9.24 4.92
N GLY A 118 3.47 10.26 4.29
CA GLY A 118 2.33 11.07 4.74
C GLY A 118 2.78 12.38 5.36
N THR A 119 1.99 13.42 5.13
CA THR A 119 2.16 14.67 5.86
C THR A 119 1.76 14.44 7.33
N PRO A 120 2.53 14.96 8.30
CA PRO A 120 2.10 14.95 9.68
C PRO A 120 0.72 15.62 9.77
N ARG A 121 -0.27 14.86 10.18
CA ARG A 121 -1.58 15.44 10.46
C ARG A 121 -1.41 16.33 11.69
N PRO A 122 -1.80 17.61 11.66
CA PRO A 122 -1.78 18.42 12.88
C PRO A 122 -2.60 17.69 13.92
N THR A 123 -2.00 17.40 15.06
CA THR A 123 -2.73 16.84 16.20
C THR A 123 -3.84 17.82 16.54
N PRO A 124 -5.11 17.42 16.58
CA PRO A 124 -6.16 18.32 17.04
C PRO A 124 -5.78 18.77 18.45
N THR A 125 -5.45 20.01 18.63
CA THR A 125 -5.36 20.61 19.96
C THR A 125 -6.73 20.44 20.59
N ALA A 126 -6.79 19.68 21.68
CA ALA A 126 -7.99 19.49 22.44
C ALA A 126 -8.50 20.89 22.82
N SER A 127 -9.52 21.37 22.13
CA SER A 127 -10.24 22.56 22.50
C SER A 127 -10.97 22.22 23.79
N THR A 128 -10.41 22.66 24.90
CA THR A 128 -11.10 22.64 26.20
C THR A 128 -12.30 23.58 26.06
N ARG A 129 -13.46 23.02 25.79
CA ARG A 129 -14.70 23.77 25.97
C ARG A 129 -14.90 23.94 27.48
N ARG A 130 -14.84 25.20 27.93
CA ARG A 130 -15.42 25.63 29.20
C ARG A 130 -16.93 25.73 29.07
#